data_9d6e5728690452ae39332847fbbfee8c
#
_entry.id   9d6e5728690452ae39332847fbbfee8c
#
_cell.length_a   1.000
_cell.length_b   1.000
_cell.length_c   1.000
_cell.angle_alpha   90.00
_cell.angle_beta   90.00
_cell.angle_gamma   90.00
#
_symmetry.space_group_name_H-M   'P 1'
#
loop_
_entity.id
_entity.type
_entity.pdbx_description
1 polymer ?
#
loop_
_entity_poly.entity_id
_entity_poly.type
_entity_poly.pdbx_seq_one_letter_code
_entity_poly.pdbx_strand_id
1 'polypeptide(L)'
;GFERWFSSAVDKVGSFFTGQPAPLREVETEIESGLHAVIVDAAETAAARAWSHTGAVAPELRGDADPALARASADISEQAAKLVRDWQAALVDRIQGTAGDKRQRARIMSFGLNVVTVALMLTVFASTAGLTGGEVAIAGGSAVLGQKLLETIFGEDTVRRMVADARADLNERLGELFAAERDRYHVFTDPLLDGASAEQIREASDEAHRAVDAKLLGVVDKQAPTRIDDTSTEESFNNGTLRGLFDQLRGTFGKGPDNV
;
A
#
# COMPACT_ATOMS: atom_id res chain seq x y z
N GLY A 1 6.93 6.88 15.34
CA GLY A 1 5.67 6.34 15.62
C GLY A 1 5.67 4.86 15.97
N PHE A 2 5.51 3.99 15.00
CA PHE A 2 5.32 2.53 15.16
C PHE A 2 6.43 1.84 15.97
N GLU A 3 7.68 2.14 15.70
CA GLU A 3 8.83 1.50 16.38
C GLU A 3 8.83 1.72 17.89
N ARG A 4 8.58 2.95 18.35
CA ARG A 4 8.54 3.28 19.78
C ARG A 4 7.35 2.63 20.49
N TRP A 5 6.20 2.62 19.82
CA TRP A 5 5.02 1.96 20.33
C TRP A 5 5.22 0.44 20.43
N PHE A 6 5.71 -0.19 19.36
CA PHE A 6 5.96 -1.63 19.34
C PHE A 6 6.99 -2.06 20.39
N SER A 7 8.09 -1.30 20.54
CA SER A 7 9.08 -1.53 21.58
C SER A 7 8.48 -1.45 22.99
N SER A 8 7.61 -0.45 23.25
CA SER A 8 6.93 -0.32 24.55
C SER A 8 5.99 -1.49 24.86
N ALA A 9 5.21 -1.93 23.87
CA ALA A 9 4.32 -3.09 24.03
C ALA A 9 5.11 -4.38 24.28
N VAL A 10 6.22 -4.54 23.58
CA VAL A 10 7.15 -5.66 23.70
C VAL A 10 7.78 -5.71 25.09
N ASP A 11 8.26 -4.58 25.63
CA ASP A 11 8.87 -4.51 26.96
C ASP A 11 7.87 -4.85 28.08
N LYS A 12 6.62 -4.39 27.96
CA LYS A 12 5.55 -4.70 28.92
C LYS A 12 5.18 -6.19 28.94
N VAL A 13 5.16 -6.85 27.77
CA VAL A 13 4.94 -8.29 27.70
C VAL A 13 6.13 -9.05 28.26
N GLY A 14 7.37 -8.58 28.04
CA GLY A 14 8.58 -9.16 28.63
C GLY A 14 8.54 -9.18 30.16
N SER A 15 8.03 -8.11 30.79
CA SER A 15 7.88 -8.03 32.23
C SER A 15 6.92 -9.09 32.81
N PHE A 16 5.88 -9.46 32.06
CA PHE A 16 4.96 -10.53 32.42
C PHE A 16 5.68 -11.90 32.53
N PHE A 17 6.59 -12.21 31.62
CA PHE A 17 7.36 -13.46 31.63
C PHE A 17 8.47 -13.49 32.70
N THR A 18 8.86 -12.33 33.22
CA THR A 18 9.84 -12.22 34.30
C THR A 18 9.21 -12.23 35.69
N GLY A 19 7.88 -12.49 35.80
CA GLY A 19 7.17 -12.64 37.08
C GLY A 19 6.67 -11.32 37.67
N GLN A 20 6.76 -10.21 36.96
CA GLN A 20 6.07 -8.96 37.32
C GLN A 20 4.69 -8.93 36.67
N PRO A 21 3.61 -8.68 37.41
CA PRO A 21 2.28 -8.58 36.81
C PRO A 21 2.17 -7.31 35.96
N ALA A 22 2.46 -7.42 34.66
CA ALA A 22 2.08 -6.38 33.75
C ALA A 22 0.54 -6.39 33.61
N PRO A 23 -0.13 -5.23 33.60
CA PRO A 23 -1.55 -5.17 33.36
C PRO A 23 -1.84 -5.56 31.89
N LEU A 24 -2.15 -6.84 31.66
CA LEU A 24 -2.41 -7.42 30.34
C LEU A 24 -3.40 -6.60 29.51
N ARG A 25 -4.41 -6.02 30.17
CA ARG A 25 -5.37 -5.14 29.51
C ARG A 25 -4.73 -3.87 28.93
N GLU A 26 -3.72 -3.30 29.59
CA GLU A 26 -3.01 -2.13 29.06
C GLU A 26 -2.18 -2.50 27.82
N VAL A 27 -1.54 -3.69 27.84
CA VAL A 27 -0.77 -4.18 26.69
C VAL A 27 -1.70 -4.47 25.50
N GLU A 28 -2.82 -5.12 25.74
CA GLU A 28 -3.83 -5.40 24.72
C GLU A 28 -4.35 -4.09 24.10
N THR A 29 -4.74 -3.13 24.93
CA THR A 29 -5.19 -1.81 24.48
C THR A 29 -4.09 -1.04 23.74
N GLU A 30 -2.85 -1.14 24.16
CA GLU A 30 -1.72 -0.49 23.52
C GLU A 30 -1.43 -1.09 22.13
N ILE A 31 -1.51 -2.41 21.98
CA ILE A 31 -1.39 -3.11 20.70
C ILE A 31 -2.54 -2.71 19.76
N GLU A 32 -3.75 -2.70 20.28
CA GLU A 32 -4.95 -2.34 19.52
C GLU A 32 -4.89 -0.90 19.00
N SER A 33 -4.61 0.06 19.90
CA SER A 33 -4.50 1.47 19.54
C SER A 33 -3.33 1.77 18.61
N GLY A 34 -2.22 1.06 18.78
CA GLY A 34 -1.06 1.23 17.93
C GLY A 34 -1.25 0.69 16.52
N LEU A 35 -1.83 -0.50 16.37
CA LEU A 35 -2.15 -1.05 15.05
C LEU A 35 -3.18 -0.16 14.33
N HIS A 36 -4.22 0.27 15.04
CA HIS A 36 -5.19 1.24 14.53
C HIS A 36 -4.50 2.52 14.02
N ALA A 37 -3.65 3.13 14.83
CA ALA A 37 -2.94 4.36 14.45
C ALA A 37 -2.05 4.17 13.21
N VAL A 38 -1.37 3.03 13.10
CA VAL A 38 -0.53 2.70 11.94
C VAL A 38 -1.36 2.55 10.67
N ILE A 39 -2.52 1.89 10.74
CA ILE A 39 -3.41 1.72 9.58
C ILE A 39 -3.92 3.08 9.10
N VAL A 40 -4.38 3.93 10.01
CA VAL A 40 -4.88 5.27 9.67
C VAL A 40 -3.76 6.15 9.09
N ASP A 41 -2.58 6.16 9.69
CA ASP A 41 -1.42 6.91 9.19
C ASP A 41 -0.97 6.44 7.80
N ALA A 42 -1.00 5.12 7.56
CA ALA A 42 -0.69 4.56 6.25
C ALA A 42 -1.71 4.99 5.18
N ALA A 43 -3.01 4.98 5.50
CA ALA A 43 -4.06 5.43 4.59
C ALA A 43 -3.93 6.93 4.27
N GLU A 44 -3.74 7.77 5.28
CA GLU A 44 -3.53 9.23 5.10
C GLU A 44 -2.27 9.51 4.26
N THR A 45 -1.17 8.81 4.55
CA THR A 45 0.08 8.95 3.79
C THR A 45 -0.10 8.51 2.34
N ALA A 46 -0.80 7.40 2.10
CA ALA A 46 -1.06 6.90 0.75
C ALA A 46 -1.93 7.88 -0.05
N ALA A 47 -3.01 8.40 0.54
CA ALA A 47 -3.89 9.40 -0.07
C ALA A 47 -3.13 10.69 -0.43
N ALA A 48 -2.35 11.23 0.51
CA ALA A 48 -1.55 12.43 0.28
C ALA A 48 -0.51 12.24 -0.83
N ARG A 49 0.14 11.08 -0.89
CA ARG A 49 1.11 10.74 -1.96
C ARG A 49 0.42 10.58 -3.31
N ALA A 50 -0.71 9.87 -3.36
CA ALA A 50 -1.48 9.70 -4.58
C ALA A 50 -1.93 11.06 -5.14
N TRP A 51 -2.48 11.91 -4.29
CA TRP A 51 -2.90 13.28 -4.65
C TRP A 51 -1.74 14.14 -5.16
N SER A 52 -0.60 14.11 -4.47
CA SER A 52 0.60 14.85 -4.88
C SER A 52 1.14 14.34 -6.21
N HIS A 53 1.19 13.02 -6.40
CA HIS A 53 1.67 12.39 -7.62
C HIS A 53 0.76 12.74 -8.82
N THR A 54 -0.55 12.66 -8.65
CA THR A 54 -1.51 13.05 -9.69
C THR A 54 -1.33 14.51 -10.10
N GLY A 55 -1.15 15.41 -9.12
CA GLY A 55 -0.90 16.83 -9.41
C GLY A 55 0.44 17.11 -10.11
N ALA A 56 1.42 16.24 -9.96
CA ALA A 56 2.72 16.37 -10.63
C ALA A 56 2.73 15.80 -12.05
N VAL A 57 1.99 14.69 -12.29
CA VAL A 57 2.02 13.97 -13.57
C VAL A 57 0.90 14.42 -14.50
N ALA A 58 -0.26 14.73 -13.96
CA ALA A 58 -1.46 15.12 -14.72
C ALA A 58 -2.25 16.19 -13.96
N PRO A 59 -1.75 17.43 -13.89
CA PRO A 59 -2.36 18.50 -13.10
C PRO A 59 -3.80 18.83 -13.57
N GLU A 60 -4.11 18.63 -14.84
CA GLU A 60 -5.44 18.81 -15.42
C GLU A 60 -6.49 17.88 -14.79
N LEU A 61 -6.12 16.66 -14.44
CA LEU A 61 -7.02 15.71 -13.77
C LEU A 61 -7.39 16.16 -12.36
N ARG A 62 -6.51 16.93 -11.74
CA ARG A 62 -6.70 17.42 -10.37
C ARG A 62 -7.70 18.58 -10.32
N GLY A 63 -7.91 19.30 -11.44
CA GLY A 63 -8.81 20.44 -11.50
C GLY A 63 -10.27 20.09 -11.22
N ASP A 64 -10.70 18.92 -11.68
CA ASP A 64 -12.08 18.45 -11.56
C ASP A 64 -12.28 17.43 -10.41
N ALA A 65 -11.18 16.97 -9.78
CA ALA A 65 -11.22 15.98 -8.71
C ALA A 65 -11.58 16.61 -7.36
N ASP A 66 -12.32 15.86 -6.53
CA ASP A 66 -12.67 16.28 -5.17
C ASP A 66 -11.39 16.42 -4.33
N PRO A 67 -11.09 17.60 -3.75
CA PRO A 67 -9.95 17.81 -2.86
C PRO A 67 -9.92 16.88 -1.63
N ALA A 68 -11.06 16.29 -1.26
CA ALA A 68 -11.15 15.29 -0.18
C ALA A 68 -10.34 14.02 -0.49
N LEU A 69 -10.01 13.75 -1.76
CA LEU A 69 -9.11 12.67 -2.16
C LEU A 69 -7.66 12.86 -1.69
N ALA A 70 -7.26 14.07 -1.29
CA ALA A 70 -5.95 14.31 -0.69
C ALA A 70 -5.80 13.65 0.70
N ARG A 71 -6.87 13.14 1.27
CA ARG A 71 -6.93 12.49 2.58
C ARG A 71 -7.61 11.13 2.47
N ALA A 72 -7.37 10.29 3.47
CA ALA A 72 -8.12 9.05 3.63
C ALA A 72 -9.62 9.34 3.81
N SER A 73 -10.46 8.34 3.62
CA SER A 73 -11.91 8.44 3.84
C SER A 73 -12.24 8.89 5.27
N ALA A 74 -13.38 9.57 5.43
CA ALA A 74 -13.78 10.10 6.74
C ALA A 74 -14.01 8.99 7.78
N ASP A 75 -14.34 7.78 7.33
CA ASP A 75 -14.63 6.61 8.15
C ASP A 75 -13.45 5.64 8.29
N ILE A 76 -12.27 5.96 7.73
CA ILE A 76 -11.07 5.11 7.80
C ILE A 76 -10.73 4.71 9.24
N SER A 77 -10.88 5.62 10.20
CA SER A 77 -10.61 5.36 11.61
C SER A 77 -11.55 4.32 12.20
N GLU A 78 -12.85 4.39 11.86
CA GLU A 78 -13.84 3.42 12.30
C GLU A 78 -13.62 2.04 11.67
N GLN A 79 -13.34 2.02 10.36
CA GLN A 79 -13.05 0.80 9.61
C GLN A 79 -11.76 0.13 10.13
N ALA A 80 -10.70 0.90 10.40
CA ALA A 80 -9.47 0.39 10.98
C ALA A 80 -9.70 -0.21 12.38
N ALA A 81 -10.47 0.49 13.24
CA ALA A 81 -10.80 -0.02 14.55
C ALA A 81 -11.62 -1.31 14.50
N LYS A 82 -12.57 -1.39 13.55
CA LYS A 82 -13.34 -2.62 13.30
C LYS A 82 -12.44 -3.75 12.83
N LEU A 83 -11.57 -3.49 11.86
CA LEU A 83 -10.62 -4.47 11.32
C LEU A 83 -9.75 -5.07 12.44
N VAL A 84 -9.20 -4.23 13.31
CA VAL A 84 -8.35 -4.68 14.42
C VAL A 84 -9.13 -5.59 15.38
N ARG A 85 -10.34 -5.20 15.77
CA ARG A 85 -11.17 -6.04 16.66
C ARG A 85 -11.55 -7.37 16.02
N ASP A 86 -11.95 -7.35 14.75
CA ASP A 86 -12.35 -8.57 14.03
C ASP A 86 -11.16 -9.53 13.85
N TRP A 87 -9.97 -8.98 13.60
CA TRP A 87 -8.74 -9.76 13.53
C TRP A 87 -8.36 -10.38 14.88
N GLN A 88 -8.45 -9.61 15.97
CA GLN A 88 -8.20 -10.13 17.33
C GLN A 88 -9.17 -11.27 17.68
N ALA A 89 -10.45 -11.13 17.35
CA ALA A 89 -11.44 -12.18 17.55
C ALA A 89 -11.07 -13.45 16.77
N ALA A 90 -10.65 -13.30 15.51
CA ALA A 90 -10.20 -14.41 14.69
C ALA A 90 -8.94 -15.11 15.27
N LEU A 91 -8.03 -14.36 15.90
CA LEU A 91 -6.88 -14.95 16.60
C LEU A 91 -7.32 -15.80 17.81
N VAL A 92 -8.27 -15.30 18.60
CA VAL A 92 -8.85 -16.07 19.73
C VAL A 92 -9.45 -17.38 19.25
N ASP A 93 -10.28 -17.33 18.20
CA ASP A 93 -10.91 -18.51 17.62
C ASP A 93 -9.87 -19.50 17.08
N ARG A 94 -8.82 -19.00 16.44
CA ARG A 94 -7.71 -19.81 15.93
C ARG A 94 -6.95 -20.52 17.05
N ILE A 95 -6.66 -19.82 18.15
CA ILE A 95 -6.01 -20.38 19.33
C ILE A 95 -6.88 -21.51 19.92
N GLN A 96 -8.17 -21.26 20.09
CA GLN A 96 -9.11 -22.24 20.63
C GLN A 96 -9.29 -23.45 19.72
N GLY A 97 -9.39 -23.22 18.41
CA GLY A 97 -9.54 -24.27 17.40
C GLY A 97 -8.29 -25.16 17.24
N THR A 98 -7.09 -24.57 17.49
CA THR A 98 -5.82 -25.29 17.41
C THR A 98 -5.57 -26.18 18.63
N ALA A 99 -6.21 -25.89 19.78
CA ALA A 99 -6.08 -26.66 21.01
C ALA A 99 -6.72 -28.05 20.89
N GLY A 100 -5.99 -29.01 20.31
CA GLY A 100 -6.49 -30.34 19.97
C GLY A 100 -6.65 -31.27 21.17
N ASP A 101 -5.84 -31.19 22.20
CA ASP A 101 -5.84 -32.08 23.32
C ASP A 101 -6.13 -31.39 24.68
N LYS A 102 -6.46 -32.22 25.69
CA LYS A 102 -6.75 -31.73 27.04
C LYS A 102 -5.56 -31.02 27.68
N ARG A 103 -4.31 -31.39 27.32
CA ARG A 103 -3.09 -30.80 27.89
C ARG A 103 -2.85 -29.41 27.33
N GLN A 104 -3.05 -29.23 26.06
CA GLN A 104 -2.95 -27.90 25.43
C GLN A 104 -4.01 -26.95 25.99
N ARG A 105 -5.27 -27.39 26.08
CA ARG A 105 -6.32 -26.61 26.74
C ARG A 105 -6.00 -26.23 28.19
N ALA A 106 -5.48 -27.17 28.96
CA ALA A 106 -5.07 -26.90 30.35
C ALA A 106 -3.93 -25.87 30.40
N ARG A 107 -2.96 -25.92 29.48
CA ARG A 107 -1.88 -24.93 29.41
C ARG A 107 -2.42 -23.54 29.01
N ILE A 108 -3.29 -23.46 27.99
CA ILE A 108 -3.94 -22.19 27.64
C ILE A 108 -4.69 -21.61 28.83
N MET A 109 -5.43 -22.44 29.57
CA MET A 109 -6.15 -21.99 30.77
C MET A 109 -5.19 -21.54 31.88
N SER A 110 -4.04 -22.20 32.02
CA SER A 110 -3.02 -21.85 33.02
C SER A 110 -2.35 -20.50 32.75
N PHE A 111 -2.04 -20.21 31.49
CA PHE A 111 -1.43 -18.93 31.09
C PHE A 111 -2.48 -17.83 30.89
N GLY A 112 -3.72 -18.18 30.63
CA GLY A 112 -4.79 -17.26 30.26
C GLY A 112 -4.83 -17.01 28.74
N LEU A 113 -6.04 -17.05 28.17
CA LEU A 113 -6.25 -16.92 26.73
C LEU A 113 -5.74 -15.58 26.19
N ASN A 114 -5.93 -14.49 26.94
CA ASN A 114 -5.44 -13.16 26.54
C ASN A 114 -3.92 -13.11 26.41
N VAL A 115 -3.18 -13.75 27.32
CA VAL A 115 -1.70 -13.82 27.24
C VAL A 115 -1.26 -14.53 25.96
N VAL A 116 -1.91 -15.65 25.67
CA VAL A 116 -1.60 -16.44 24.45
C VAL A 116 -1.95 -15.66 23.19
N THR A 117 -3.06 -14.92 23.18
CA THR A 117 -3.47 -14.04 22.07
C THR A 117 -2.48 -12.90 21.86
N VAL A 118 -2.09 -12.21 22.92
CA VAL A 118 -1.06 -11.15 22.88
C VAL A 118 0.27 -11.69 22.39
N ALA A 119 0.70 -12.87 22.86
CA ALA A 119 1.92 -13.52 22.39
C ALA A 119 1.86 -13.84 20.90
N LEU A 120 0.71 -14.30 20.39
CA LEU A 120 0.51 -14.55 18.96
C LEU A 120 0.55 -13.24 18.15
N MET A 121 -0.14 -12.18 18.59
CA MET A 121 -0.09 -10.87 17.94
C MET A 121 1.34 -10.34 17.81
N LEU A 122 2.12 -10.38 18.90
CA LEU A 122 3.51 -9.94 18.89
C LEU A 122 4.38 -10.78 17.96
N THR A 123 4.17 -12.10 17.92
CA THR A 123 4.91 -12.99 17.04
C THR A 123 4.58 -12.72 15.57
N VAL A 124 3.31 -12.42 15.25
CA VAL A 124 2.89 -12.01 13.93
C VAL A 124 3.58 -10.70 13.54
N PHE A 125 3.55 -9.67 14.41
CA PHE A 125 4.20 -8.39 14.12
C PHE A 125 5.71 -8.52 13.97
N ALA A 126 6.36 -9.34 14.78
CA ALA A 126 7.77 -9.66 14.65
C ALA A 126 8.11 -10.27 13.29
N SER A 127 7.20 -11.11 12.76
CA SER A 127 7.36 -11.73 11.45
C SER A 127 7.05 -10.78 10.28
N THR A 128 6.40 -9.65 10.54
CA THR A 128 6.02 -8.65 9.53
C THR A 128 7.01 -7.49 9.42
N ALA A 129 8.15 -7.54 10.08
CA ALA A 129 9.16 -6.46 10.12
C ALA A 129 9.58 -5.91 8.75
N GLY A 130 9.24 -6.59 7.65
CA GLY A 130 9.42 -6.11 6.27
C GLY A 130 8.28 -5.27 5.70
N LEU A 131 7.09 -5.20 6.34
CA LEU A 131 5.95 -4.45 5.79
C LEU A 131 6.05 -2.93 6.02
N THR A 132 6.85 -2.49 6.98
CA THR A 132 6.99 -1.07 7.33
C THR A 132 8.21 -0.40 6.69
N GLY A 133 9.00 -1.13 5.87
CA GLY A 133 10.17 -0.58 5.19
C GLY A 133 11.28 -0.06 6.12
N GLY A 134 11.16 -0.29 7.41
CA GLY A 134 12.17 0.01 8.41
C GLY A 134 12.88 -1.27 8.84
N GLU A 135 14.19 -1.24 8.93
CA GLU A 135 14.95 -2.24 9.66
C GLU A 135 14.55 -2.14 11.15
N VAL A 136 13.38 -2.69 11.49
CA VAL A 136 13.04 -2.93 12.87
C VAL A 136 13.95 -4.07 13.31
N ALA A 137 15.16 -3.70 13.72
CA ALA A 137 15.92 -4.51 14.63
C ALA A 137 15.02 -4.65 15.88
N ILE A 138 14.11 -5.61 15.83
CA ILE A 138 13.24 -5.96 16.94
C ILE A 138 14.23 -6.30 18.04
N ALA A 139 14.26 -5.46 19.03
CA ALA A 139 14.92 -5.75 20.29
C ALA A 139 14.34 -7.08 20.79
N GLY A 140 15.05 -8.15 20.47
CA GLY A 140 14.53 -9.52 20.32
C GLY A 140 14.02 -10.21 21.58
N GLY A 141 13.90 -9.53 22.72
CA GLY A 141 13.57 -10.20 23.97
C GLY A 141 12.13 -10.75 24.00
N SER A 142 11.14 -9.91 23.79
CA SER A 142 9.76 -10.26 24.16
C SER A 142 8.99 -10.96 23.03
N ALA A 143 9.30 -10.69 21.77
CA ALA A 143 8.76 -11.47 20.66
C ALA A 143 9.29 -12.90 20.69
N VAL A 144 10.58 -13.07 21.04
CA VAL A 144 11.18 -14.39 21.26
C VAL A 144 10.55 -15.10 22.46
N LEU A 145 10.24 -14.38 23.55
CA LEU A 145 9.55 -14.95 24.71
C LEU A 145 8.10 -15.34 24.37
N GLY A 146 7.37 -14.48 23.62
CA GLY A 146 6.05 -14.79 23.10
C GLY A 146 6.04 -16.03 22.21
N GLN A 147 6.98 -16.11 21.28
CA GLN A 147 7.16 -17.27 20.41
C GLN A 147 7.47 -18.55 21.24
N LYS A 148 8.40 -18.48 22.20
CA LYS A 148 8.72 -19.60 23.09
C LYS A 148 7.53 -20.07 23.94
N LEU A 149 6.70 -19.14 24.42
CA LEU A 149 5.48 -19.49 25.11
C LEU A 149 4.54 -20.29 24.20
N LEU A 150 4.30 -19.78 22.99
CA LEU A 150 3.45 -20.45 22.00
C LEU A 150 4.01 -21.84 21.65
N GLU A 151 5.31 -21.95 21.40
CA GLU A 151 5.99 -23.20 21.11
C GLU A 151 5.86 -24.22 22.25
N THR A 152 5.91 -23.75 23.50
CA THR A 152 5.72 -24.60 24.68
C THR A 152 4.28 -25.15 24.74
N ILE A 153 3.30 -24.39 24.30
CA ILE A 153 1.88 -24.79 24.33
C ILE A 153 1.54 -25.69 23.13
N PHE A 154 1.92 -25.28 21.92
CA PHE A 154 1.44 -25.85 20.66
C PHE A 154 2.49 -26.63 19.87
N GLY A 155 3.79 -26.46 20.19
CA GLY A 155 4.90 -26.97 19.40
C GLY A 155 5.29 -26.05 18.24
N GLU A 156 6.56 -26.08 17.83
CA GLU A 156 7.16 -25.16 16.86
C GLU A 156 6.44 -25.14 15.50
N ASP A 157 6.16 -26.32 14.92
CA ASP A 157 5.52 -26.40 13.60
C ASP A 157 4.08 -25.85 13.60
N THR A 158 3.37 -26.04 14.70
CA THR A 158 2.00 -25.51 14.85
C THR A 158 2.04 -24.00 14.99
N VAL A 159 2.97 -23.46 15.77
CA VAL A 159 3.15 -22.00 15.95
C VAL A 159 3.51 -21.35 14.60
N ARG A 160 4.42 -21.95 13.85
CA ARG A 160 4.81 -21.44 12.53
C ARG A 160 3.60 -21.31 11.58
N ARG A 161 2.73 -22.32 11.56
CA ARG A 161 1.49 -22.28 10.78
C ARG A 161 0.52 -21.22 11.30
N MET A 162 0.29 -21.18 12.61
CA MET A 162 -0.60 -20.21 13.25
C MET A 162 -0.18 -18.76 12.92
N VAL A 163 1.11 -18.47 12.99
CA VAL A 163 1.66 -17.14 12.65
C VAL A 163 1.49 -16.84 11.17
N ALA A 164 1.78 -17.80 10.29
CA ALA A 164 1.60 -17.62 8.85
C ALA A 164 0.15 -17.34 8.48
N ASP A 165 -0.78 -18.12 9.02
CA ASP A 165 -2.21 -17.96 8.78
C ASP A 165 -2.77 -16.66 9.37
N ALA A 166 -2.34 -16.29 10.58
CA ALA A 166 -2.76 -15.05 11.24
C ALA A 166 -2.26 -13.81 10.49
N ARG A 167 -1.04 -13.90 9.92
CA ARG A 167 -0.48 -12.87 9.06
C ARG A 167 -1.23 -12.76 7.73
N ALA A 168 -1.56 -13.90 7.12
CA ALA A 168 -2.31 -13.91 5.87
C ALA A 168 -3.69 -13.28 6.04
N ASP A 169 -4.42 -13.63 7.12
CA ASP A 169 -5.71 -13.03 7.47
C ASP A 169 -5.61 -11.51 7.70
N LEU A 170 -4.59 -11.04 8.42
CA LEU A 170 -4.37 -9.60 8.60
C LEU A 170 -4.11 -8.90 7.26
N ASN A 171 -3.25 -9.50 6.42
CA ASN A 171 -2.93 -8.91 5.11
C ASN A 171 -4.14 -8.89 4.17
N GLU A 172 -5.00 -9.89 4.20
CA GLU A 172 -6.25 -9.93 3.43
C GLU A 172 -7.18 -8.79 3.83
N ARG A 173 -7.43 -8.62 5.15
CA ARG A 173 -8.26 -7.54 5.69
C ARG A 173 -7.71 -6.16 5.36
N LEU A 174 -6.39 -5.98 5.50
CA LEU A 174 -5.70 -4.73 5.11
C LEU A 174 -5.82 -4.48 3.61
N GLY A 175 -5.69 -5.55 2.79
CA GLY A 175 -5.85 -5.48 1.35
C GLY A 175 -7.25 -5.01 0.95
N GLU A 176 -8.30 -5.52 1.58
CA GLU A 176 -9.68 -5.09 1.36
C GLU A 176 -9.89 -3.62 1.77
N LEU A 177 -9.39 -3.22 2.94
CA LEU A 177 -9.50 -1.85 3.42
C LEU A 177 -8.82 -0.86 2.46
N PHE A 178 -7.58 -1.14 2.06
CA PHE A 178 -6.83 -0.28 1.15
C PHE A 178 -7.34 -0.35 -0.30
N ALA A 179 -7.97 -1.46 -0.71
CA ALA A 179 -8.66 -1.52 -1.99
C ALA A 179 -9.85 -0.55 -2.02
N ALA A 180 -10.66 -0.50 -0.95
CA ALA A 180 -11.76 0.45 -0.84
C ALA A 180 -11.26 1.92 -0.88
N GLU A 181 -10.14 2.23 -0.22
CA GLU A 181 -9.50 3.55 -0.30
C GLU A 181 -9.03 3.89 -1.72
N ARG A 182 -8.40 2.92 -2.41
CA ARG A 182 -7.98 3.08 -3.81
C ARG A 182 -9.16 3.31 -4.73
N ASP A 183 -10.25 2.59 -4.55
CA ASP A 183 -11.43 2.63 -5.43
C ASP A 183 -12.11 4.01 -5.42
N ARG A 184 -11.86 4.84 -4.41
CA ARG A 184 -12.28 6.25 -4.40
C ARG A 184 -11.65 7.05 -5.55
N TYR A 185 -10.47 6.66 -6.01
CA TYR A 185 -9.79 7.30 -7.14
C TYR A 185 -10.30 6.81 -8.49
N HIS A 186 -10.93 5.63 -8.57
CA HIS A 186 -11.47 5.10 -9.82
C HIS A 186 -12.56 5.98 -10.41
N VAL A 187 -13.34 6.69 -9.58
CA VAL A 187 -14.40 7.60 -10.02
C VAL A 187 -13.88 8.65 -11.03
N PHE A 188 -12.66 9.13 -10.84
CA PHE A 188 -12.09 10.11 -11.77
C PHE A 188 -11.06 9.53 -12.75
N THR A 189 -10.51 8.34 -12.50
CA THR A 189 -9.56 7.68 -13.40
C THR A 189 -10.25 6.80 -14.44
N ASP A 190 -11.37 6.17 -14.13
CA ASP A 190 -12.09 5.28 -15.03
C ASP A 190 -12.56 5.98 -16.30
N PRO A 191 -13.10 7.22 -16.29
CA PRO A 191 -13.43 7.95 -17.50
C PRO A 191 -12.25 8.17 -18.44
N LEU A 192 -11.00 8.12 -17.94
CA LEU A 192 -9.79 8.24 -18.75
C LEU A 192 -9.42 6.91 -19.40
N LEU A 193 -9.75 5.79 -18.75
CA LEU A 193 -9.54 4.44 -19.29
C LEU A 193 -10.58 4.11 -20.36
N ASP A 194 -11.78 4.69 -20.27
CA ASP A 194 -12.82 4.65 -21.29
C ASP A 194 -12.55 5.60 -22.46
N GLY A 195 -11.41 6.28 -22.43
CA GLY A 195 -10.95 7.15 -23.51
C GLY A 195 -10.86 6.43 -24.85
N ALA A 196 -10.93 7.21 -25.94
CA ALA A 196 -10.91 6.71 -27.30
C ALA A 196 -9.82 5.65 -27.51
N SER A 197 -10.18 4.52 -28.10
CA SER A 197 -9.24 3.47 -28.45
C SER A 197 -8.13 4.03 -29.35
N ALA A 198 -6.95 3.38 -29.39
CA ALA A 198 -5.86 3.79 -30.28
C ALA A 198 -6.30 3.83 -31.76
N GLU A 199 -7.33 3.07 -32.12
CA GLU A 199 -7.94 3.06 -33.45
C GLU A 199 -8.79 4.31 -33.69
N GLN A 200 -9.63 4.69 -32.72
CA GLN A 200 -10.43 5.92 -32.78
C GLN A 200 -9.55 7.18 -32.81
N ILE A 201 -8.45 7.19 -32.05
CA ILE A 201 -7.47 8.29 -32.05
C ILE A 201 -6.80 8.41 -33.43
N ARG A 202 -6.41 7.28 -34.04
CA ARG A 202 -5.84 7.28 -35.38
C ARG A 202 -6.84 7.75 -36.40
N GLU A 203 -8.07 7.25 -36.33
CA GLU A 203 -9.16 7.64 -37.26
C GLU A 203 -9.46 9.14 -37.16
N ALA A 204 -9.57 9.70 -35.96
CA ALA A 204 -9.74 11.13 -35.72
C ALA A 204 -8.53 11.96 -36.20
N SER A 205 -7.30 11.43 -36.02
CA SER A 205 -6.09 12.06 -36.55
C SER A 205 -6.08 12.09 -38.08
N ASP A 206 -6.42 10.97 -38.72
CA ASP A 206 -6.50 10.88 -40.18
C ASP A 206 -7.60 11.78 -40.77
N GLU A 207 -8.72 11.91 -40.05
CA GLU A 207 -9.79 12.84 -40.42
C GLU A 207 -9.34 14.30 -40.31
N ALA A 208 -8.64 14.66 -39.23
CA ALA A 208 -8.07 15.98 -39.05
C ALA A 208 -7.05 16.32 -40.15
N HIS A 209 -6.14 15.38 -40.46
CA HIS A 209 -5.19 15.55 -41.55
C HIS A 209 -5.90 15.77 -42.92
N ARG A 210 -6.91 14.95 -43.25
CA ARG A 210 -7.70 15.11 -44.46
C ARG A 210 -8.41 16.47 -44.52
N ALA A 211 -8.95 16.95 -43.38
CA ALA A 211 -9.60 18.25 -43.30
C ALA A 211 -8.62 19.42 -43.53
N VAL A 212 -7.39 19.31 -42.98
CA VAL A 212 -6.32 20.29 -43.18
C VAL A 212 -5.87 20.29 -44.63
N ASP A 213 -5.62 19.13 -45.23
CA ASP A 213 -5.20 19.00 -46.62
C ASP A 213 -6.26 19.55 -47.59
N ALA A 214 -7.55 19.23 -47.37
CA ALA A 214 -8.65 19.76 -48.16
C ALA A 214 -8.74 21.29 -48.04
N LYS A 215 -8.47 21.87 -46.88
CA LYS A 215 -8.46 23.32 -46.66
C LYS A 215 -7.26 23.98 -47.29
N LEU A 216 -6.08 23.37 -47.28
CA LEU A 216 -4.88 23.83 -47.95
C LEU A 216 -5.03 23.79 -49.45
N LEU A 217 -5.59 22.70 -50.04
CA LEU A 217 -5.88 22.59 -51.46
C LEU A 217 -6.92 23.62 -51.89
N GLY A 218 -7.95 23.88 -51.07
CA GLY A 218 -8.95 24.91 -51.33
C GLY A 218 -8.43 26.35 -51.26
N VAL A 219 -7.34 26.58 -50.52
CA VAL A 219 -6.65 27.89 -50.44
C VAL A 219 -5.71 28.06 -51.63
N VAL A 220 -5.05 26.98 -52.08
CA VAL A 220 -4.16 27.04 -53.28
C VAL A 220 -4.93 27.30 -54.56
N ASP A 221 -6.19 26.83 -54.66
CA ASP A 221 -7.03 27.05 -55.84
C ASP A 221 -7.58 28.50 -55.93
N LYS A 222 -7.47 29.30 -54.86
CA LYS A 222 -7.92 30.70 -54.80
C LYS A 222 -6.84 31.76 -54.97
N GLN A 223 -5.57 31.37 -55.02
CA GLN A 223 -4.44 32.28 -55.21
C GLN A 223 -3.61 31.80 -56.40
N ALA A 224 -3.79 32.44 -57.55
CA ALA A 224 -2.93 32.32 -58.73
C ALA A 224 -1.46 32.68 -58.32
N PRO A 225 -0.46 32.06 -58.91
CA PRO A 225 0.90 32.11 -58.44
C PRO A 225 1.55 33.47 -58.60
N THR A 226 1.85 34.15 -57.51
CA THR A 226 2.87 35.19 -57.52
C THR A 226 4.22 34.48 -57.37
N ARG A 227 5.01 34.54 -58.41
CA ARG A 227 6.38 34.07 -58.47
C ARG A 227 7.16 34.74 -57.38
N ILE A 228 7.67 33.99 -56.44
CA ILE A 228 8.66 34.46 -55.47
C ILE A 228 9.97 33.75 -55.81
N ASP A 229 10.96 34.60 -56.10
CA ASP A 229 12.32 34.21 -56.39
C ASP A 229 12.97 33.44 -55.21
N ASP A 230 13.68 32.43 -55.61
CA ASP A 230 14.53 31.55 -54.85
C ASP A 230 15.64 32.36 -54.17
N THR A 231 15.63 32.45 -52.83
CA THR A 231 16.86 32.55 -52.03
C THR A 231 16.58 32.17 -50.55
N SER A 232 17.12 31.01 -50.19
CA SER A 232 17.72 30.65 -48.89
C SER A 232 16.92 30.87 -47.62
N THR A 233 16.54 29.79 -46.98
CA THR A 233 17.24 29.33 -45.76
C THR A 233 16.65 27.99 -45.33
N GLU A 234 17.46 26.94 -45.44
CA GLU A 234 17.26 25.68 -44.73
C GLU A 234 17.47 25.94 -43.24
N GLU A 235 16.42 26.10 -42.46
CA GLU A 235 16.50 25.89 -41.06
C GLU A 235 16.03 24.46 -40.70
N SER A 236 17.02 23.66 -40.50
CA SER A 236 16.98 22.31 -39.96
C SER A 236 16.12 22.26 -38.70
N PHE A 237 14.93 21.70 -38.79
CA PHE A 237 14.20 21.23 -37.60
C PHE A 237 14.96 20.07 -36.98
N ASN A 238 15.69 20.37 -35.90
CA ASN A 238 16.55 19.46 -35.21
C ASN A 238 15.72 18.36 -34.52
N ASN A 239 15.75 17.17 -35.10
CA ASN A 239 15.19 15.92 -34.59
C ASN A 239 15.87 15.44 -33.28
N GLY A 240 16.68 16.30 -32.64
CA GLY A 240 17.44 15.98 -31.43
C GLY A 240 16.63 16.03 -30.13
N THR A 241 15.55 16.80 -30.08
CA THR A 241 14.84 17.07 -28.81
C THR A 241 13.99 15.87 -28.38
N LEU A 242 13.37 15.17 -29.32
CA LEU A 242 12.56 13.97 -28.99
C LEU A 242 13.44 12.73 -28.70
N ARG A 243 14.58 12.62 -29.37
CA ARG A 243 15.52 11.53 -29.12
C ARG A 243 16.18 11.66 -27.74
N GLY A 244 16.52 12.87 -27.31
CA GLY A 244 17.04 13.15 -25.95
C GLY A 244 16.03 12.82 -24.85
N LEU A 245 14.74 13.07 -25.07
CA LEU A 245 13.69 12.73 -24.10
C LEU A 245 13.49 11.20 -23.97
N PHE A 246 13.57 10.46 -25.07
CA PHE A 246 13.48 9.00 -25.06
C PHE A 246 14.70 8.32 -24.41
N ASP A 247 15.90 8.89 -24.58
CA ASP A 247 17.12 8.37 -23.94
C ASP A 247 17.14 8.66 -22.45
N GLN A 248 16.58 9.77 -22.01
CA GLN A 248 16.46 10.14 -20.61
C GLN A 248 15.44 9.23 -19.87
N LEU A 249 14.35 8.86 -20.52
CA LEU A 249 13.38 7.89 -19.97
C LEU A 249 13.93 6.46 -19.93
N ARG A 250 14.75 6.07 -20.89
CA ARG A 250 15.39 4.74 -20.92
C ARG A 250 16.45 4.58 -19.83
N GLY A 251 17.14 5.66 -19.44
CA GLY A 251 18.15 5.67 -18.37
C GLY A 251 17.58 5.51 -16.97
N THR A 252 16.29 5.82 -16.77
CA THR A 252 15.63 5.78 -15.44
C THR A 252 15.04 4.41 -15.10
N PHE A 253 14.80 3.55 -16.10
CA PHE A 253 14.17 2.24 -15.91
C PHE A 253 15.13 1.03 -16.12
N GLY A 254 16.42 1.28 -16.34
CA GLY A 254 17.40 0.28 -16.72
C GLY A 254 18.52 0.02 -15.71
N LYS A 255 18.23 -0.10 -14.41
CA LYS A 255 19.18 -0.70 -13.45
C LYS A 255 18.43 -1.66 -12.53
N GLY A 256 18.30 -2.90 -13.00
CA GLY A 256 18.10 -4.05 -12.13
C GLY A 256 19.39 -4.36 -11.35
N PRO A 257 19.30 -4.92 -10.15
CA PRO A 257 20.48 -5.23 -9.34
C PRO A 257 21.15 -6.49 -9.85
N ASP A 258 22.37 -6.37 -10.36
CA ASP A 258 23.30 -7.50 -10.50
C ASP A 258 24.06 -7.69 -9.19
N ASN A 259 23.93 -8.91 -8.67
CA ASN A 259 24.84 -9.72 -7.86
C ASN A 259 26.09 -9.07 -7.24
N VAL A 260 26.18 -9.07 -5.93
CA VAL A 260 27.19 -9.78 -5.13
C VAL A 260 26.60 -10.14 -3.77
#